data_8b29492157a7dc5c992318ff5986e674
#
_entry.id   8b29492157a7dc5c992318ff5986e674
#
_cell.length_a   1.000
_cell.length_b   1.000
_cell.length_c   1.000
_cell.angle_alpha   90.00
_cell.angle_beta   90.00
_cell.angle_gamma   90.00
#
_symmetry.space_group_name_H-M   'P 1'
#
loop_
_entity.id
_entity.type
_entity.pdbx_description
1 polymer ?
#
loop_
_entity_poly.entity_id
_entity_poly.type
_entity_poly.pdbx_seq_one_letter_code
_entity_poly.pdbx_strand_id
1 'polypeptide(L)'
;MTDISLIMILILCLYTVIGVLDQISIQIGVYTPLFAATITGALLGNVELGLSVGATLQLMTLGVATYGGASVPDYLSGAIMGTAYAIISGEGAEYGIALAVPIGLLLTQLDIIGRMANSFFQHYAERCAEKNDINGVELANKLGMIPWILSRVIPVFVGLLFGQAVVNSINSFIPVWFMSGLKAAGAILPALGMAILMRYLPLKKYWPFFVIGFVFMAYFSKTFSILGVALIGLAMAGLYLTFGQNLEASSHNEERKDSVNNQIVNESDELYADEEVEFND
;
A
#
# COMPACT_ATOMS: atom_id res chain seq x y z
N MET A 1 -24.19 11.60 22.20
CA MET A 1 -23.89 11.64 20.77
C MET A 1 -23.19 12.97 20.53
N THR A 2 -21.92 12.94 20.22
CA THR A 2 -21.10 14.16 20.13
C THR A 2 -21.03 14.62 18.69
N ASP A 3 -21.62 15.79 18.41
CA ASP A 3 -21.38 16.47 17.12
C ASP A 3 -19.88 16.76 17.00
N ILE A 4 -19.30 16.45 15.85
CA ILE A 4 -17.90 16.75 15.58
C ILE A 4 -17.76 18.28 15.53
N SER A 5 -16.83 18.82 16.31
CA SER A 5 -16.58 20.26 16.29
C SER A 5 -16.07 20.69 14.90
N LEU A 6 -16.48 21.85 14.45
CA LEU A 6 -16.03 22.41 13.15
C LEU A 6 -14.50 22.48 13.05
N ILE A 7 -13.82 22.72 14.17
CA ILE A 7 -12.36 22.76 14.23
C ILE A 7 -11.77 21.38 13.89
N MET A 8 -12.34 20.30 14.43
CA MET A 8 -11.88 18.92 14.12
C MET A 8 -12.13 18.57 12.65
N ILE A 9 -13.28 18.99 12.09
CA ILE A 9 -13.56 18.80 10.66
C ILE A 9 -12.52 19.52 9.81
N LEU A 10 -12.16 20.76 10.13
CA LEU A 10 -11.16 21.53 9.39
C LEU A 10 -9.76 20.89 9.50
N ILE A 11 -9.39 20.35 10.68
CA ILE A 11 -8.13 19.64 10.86
C ILE A 11 -8.11 18.36 10.00
N LEU A 12 -9.20 17.59 9.96
CA LEU A 12 -9.30 16.40 9.12
C LEU A 12 -9.28 16.75 7.61
N CYS A 13 -9.90 17.85 7.21
CA CYS A 13 -9.79 18.36 5.85
C CYS A 13 -8.34 18.76 5.51
N LEU A 14 -7.65 19.46 6.41
CA LEU A 14 -6.23 19.79 6.23
C LEU A 14 -5.38 18.51 6.13
N TYR A 15 -5.64 17.53 6.98
CA TYR A 15 -4.99 16.24 6.89
C TYR A 15 -5.27 15.54 5.54
N THR A 16 -6.50 15.62 5.04
CA THR A 16 -6.86 15.10 3.71
C THR A 16 -6.05 15.78 2.60
N VAL A 17 -5.86 17.12 2.67
CA VAL A 17 -4.98 17.85 1.73
C VAL A 17 -3.55 17.30 1.79
N ILE A 18 -2.99 17.15 2.99
CA ILE A 18 -1.63 16.65 3.18
C ILE A 18 -1.53 15.21 2.63
N GLY A 19 -2.51 14.35 2.91
CA GLY A 19 -2.55 12.98 2.40
C GLY A 19 -2.62 12.91 0.88
N VAL A 20 -3.42 13.76 0.24
CA VAL A 20 -3.47 13.84 -1.23
C VAL A 20 -2.13 14.31 -1.80
N LEU A 21 -1.52 15.34 -1.22
CA LEU A 21 -0.21 15.83 -1.64
C LEU A 21 0.88 14.76 -1.47
N ASP A 22 0.85 14.01 -0.36
CA ASP A 22 1.76 12.90 -0.14
C ASP A 22 1.57 11.80 -1.20
N GLN A 23 0.32 11.46 -1.53
CA GLN A 23 -0.01 10.43 -2.53
C GLN A 23 0.51 10.75 -3.93
N ILE A 24 0.49 12.04 -4.34
CA ILE A 24 0.88 12.48 -5.69
C ILE A 24 2.33 12.97 -5.77
N SER A 25 3.05 13.05 -4.65
CA SER A 25 4.42 13.58 -4.62
C SER A 25 5.42 12.59 -4.00
N ILE A 26 5.70 12.69 -2.71
CA ILE A 26 6.82 12.01 -2.03
C ILE A 26 6.48 10.56 -1.65
N GLN A 27 5.21 10.28 -1.36
CA GLN A 27 4.70 8.97 -0.93
C GLN A 27 5.37 8.42 0.35
N ILE A 28 5.46 9.26 1.39
CA ILE A 28 5.96 8.85 2.71
C ILE A 28 5.00 7.84 3.35
N GLY A 29 3.70 7.87 2.96
CA GLY A 29 2.68 6.96 3.45
C GLY A 29 1.65 7.59 4.38
N VAL A 30 1.68 8.91 4.55
CA VAL A 30 0.68 9.66 5.35
C VAL A 30 -0.73 9.51 4.78
N TYR A 31 -0.86 9.29 3.46
CA TYR A 31 -2.13 9.05 2.77
C TYR A 31 -2.75 7.67 3.06
N THR A 32 -2.01 6.77 3.72
CA THR A 32 -2.47 5.39 3.90
C THR A 32 -3.64 5.29 4.87
N PRO A 33 -4.55 4.31 4.70
CA PRO A 33 -5.71 4.12 5.56
C PRO A 33 -5.36 3.97 7.04
N LEU A 34 -4.22 3.35 7.34
CA LEU A 34 -3.75 3.15 8.71
C LEU A 34 -3.56 4.50 9.42
N PHE A 35 -2.80 5.42 8.81
CA PHE A 35 -2.59 6.74 9.38
C PHE A 35 -3.87 7.56 9.39
N ALA A 36 -4.66 7.52 8.31
CA ALA A 36 -5.88 8.28 8.18
C ALA A 36 -6.91 7.95 9.26
N ALA A 37 -7.18 6.67 9.48
CA ALA A 37 -8.12 6.22 10.50
C ALA A 37 -7.57 6.46 11.92
N THR A 38 -6.27 6.21 12.15
CA THR A 38 -5.65 6.41 13.46
C THR A 38 -5.66 7.87 13.88
N ILE A 39 -5.31 8.80 12.98
CA ILE A 39 -5.36 10.24 13.24
C ILE A 39 -6.80 10.70 13.46
N THR A 40 -7.75 10.21 12.66
CA THR A 40 -9.18 10.51 12.86
C THR A 40 -9.65 10.02 14.23
N GLY A 41 -9.29 8.79 14.61
CA GLY A 41 -9.60 8.23 15.93
C GLY A 41 -8.98 9.03 17.08
N ALA A 42 -7.72 9.47 16.93
CA ALA A 42 -7.04 10.30 17.90
C ALA A 42 -7.73 11.67 18.10
N LEU A 43 -8.11 12.33 17.02
CA LEU A 43 -8.79 13.61 17.06
C LEU A 43 -10.21 13.50 17.65
N LEU A 44 -10.90 12.40 17.40
CA LEU A 44 -12.26 12.17 17.89
C LEU A 44 -12.32 11.42 19.24
N GLY A 45 -11.17 11.14 19.87
CA GLY A 45 -11.07 10.60 21.21
C GLY A 45 -11.15 9.07 21.31
N ASN A 46 -11.00 8.33 20.21
CA ASN A 46 -10.97 6.87 20.22
C ASN A 46 -9.87 6.32 19.27
N VAL A 47 -8.63 6.37 19.76
CA VAL A 47 -7.45 5.92 18.98
C VAL A 47 -7.51 4.42 18.67
N GLU A 48 -7.98 3.61 19.61
CA GLU A 48 -8.04 2.15 19.47
C GLU A 48 -8.98 1.75 18.33
N LEU A 49 -10.16 2.37 18.26
CA LEU A 49 -11.09 2.17 17.17
C LEU A 49 -10.50 2.63 15.83
N GLY A 50 -9.86 3.81 15.79
CA GLY A 50 -9.19 4.32 14.61
C GLY A 50 -8.09 3.40 14.12
N LEU A 51 -7.25 2.90 15.03
CA LEU A 51 -6.18 1.95 14.70
C LEU A 51 -6.74 0.63 14.16
N SER A 52 -7.80 0.11 14.76
CA SER A 52 -8.45 -1.13 14.32
C SER A 52 -9.04 -1.02 12.91
N VAL A 53 -9.77 0.08 12.64
CA VAL A 53 -10.32 0.38 11.29
C VAL A 53 -9.18 0.55 10.29
N GLY A 54 -8.17 1.35 10.64
CA GLY A 54 -7.06 1.67 9.76
C GLY A 54 -6.20 0.45 9.42
N ALA A 55 -5.87 -0.38 10.40
CA ALA A 55 -5.12 -1.61 10.18
C ALA A 55 -5.86 -2.57 9.25
N THR A 56 -7.17 -2.73 9.45
CA THR A 56 -7.99 -3.59 8.60
C THR A 56 -8.05 -3.07 7.16
N LEU A 57 -8.31 -1.77 6.98
CA LEU A 57 -8.34 -1.15 5.65
C LEU A 57 -6.96 -1.19 4.98
N GLN A 58 -5.88 -1.03 5.75
CA GLN A 58 -4.51 -1.15 5.23
C GLN A 58 -4.24 -2.55 4.68
N LEU A 59 -4.66 -3.60 5.38
CA LEU A 59 -4.54 -4.98 4.89
C LEU A 59 -5.33 -5.20 3.60
N MET A 60 -6.49 -4.56 3.43
CA MET A 60 -7.29 -4.63 2.21
C MET A 60 -6.60 -3.97 1.00
N THR A 61 -5.74 -2.97 1.24
CA THR A 61 -5.02 -2.27 0.18
C THR A 61 -3.74 -2.99 -0.27
N LEU A 62 -3.34 -4.06 0.43
CA LEU A 62 -2.16 -4.82 0.05
C LEU A 62 -2.32 -5.42 -1.36
N GLY A 63 -1.36 -5.14 -2.22
CA GLY A 63 -1.39 -5.60 -3.62
C GLY A 63 -2.35 -4.82 -4.54
N VAL A 64 -3.08 -3.83 -4.02
CA VAL A 64 -3.94 -2.96 -4.83
C VAL A 64 -3.17 -1.69 -5.18
N ALA A 65 -2.97 -1.44 -6.47
CA ALA A 65 -2.31 -0.24 -6.96
C ALA A 65 -2.93 0.24 -8.28
N THR A 66 -2.66 1.48 -8.65
CA THR A 66 -3.20 2.14 -9.84
C THR A 66 -2.44 1.77 -11.11
N TYR A 67 -2.14 0.49 -11.32
CA TYR A 67 -1.45 0.03 -12.52
C TYR A 67 -2.24 0.33 -13.78
N GLY A 68 -1.57 0.85 -14.79
CA GLY A 68 -2.18 1.17 -16.08
C GLY A 68 -3.26 2.25 -16.04
N GLY A 69 -3.29 3.10 -14.98
CA GLY A 69 -4.27 4.16 -14.83
C GLY A 69 -5.63 3.68 -14.28
N ALA A 70 -5.71 2.46 -13.75
CA ALA A 70 -6.93 1.97 -13.09
C ALA A 70 -7.27 2.81 -11.87
N SER A 71 -8.56 3.11 -11.69
CA SER A 71 -9.05 3.77 -10.47
C SER A 71 -9.21 2.73 -9.36
N VAL A 72 -8.65 3.01 -8.20
CA VAL A 72 -8.83 2.23 -6.97
C VAL A 72 -9.76 2.98 -6.03
N PRO A 73 -10.46 2.30 -5.10
CA PRO A 73 -11.26 2.97 -4.10
C PRO A 73 -10.46 4.00 -3.31
N ASP A 74 -11.08 5.13 -2.98
CA ASP A 74 -10.45 6.15 -2.16
C ASP A 74 -10.46 5.72 -0.68
N TYR A 75 -9.44 4.96 -0.32
CA TYR A 75 -9.30 4.45 1.04
C TYR A 75 -8.90 5.53 2.05
N LEU A 76 -8.26 6.65 1.62
CA LEU A 76 -7.94 7.77 2.49
C LEU A 76 -9.22 8.39 3.06
N SER A 77 -10.09 8.87 2.17
CA SER A 77 -11.36 9.50 2.57
C SER A 77 -12.32 8.49 3.20
N GLY A 78 -12.34 7.26 2.68
CA GLY A 78 -13.12 6.16 3.26
C GLY A 78 -12.72 5.86 4.70
N ALA A 79 -11.42 5.81 5.01
CA ALA A 79 -10.90 5.58 6.36
C ALA A 79 -11.28 6.71 7.32
N ILE A 80 -11.14 7.98 6.90
CA ILE A 80 -11.52 9.15 7.69
C ILE A 80 -13.01 9.10 8.02
N MET A 81 -13.86 8.99 7.00
CA MET A 81 -15.32 9.04 7.16
C MET A 81 -15.84 7.80 7.90
N GLY A 82 -15.37 6.61 7.56
CA GLY A 82 -15.78 5.37 8.22
C GLY A 82 -15.44 5.36 9.70
N THR A 83 -14.23 5.79 10.06
CA THR A 83 -13.82 5.92 11.47
C THR A 83 -14.66 6.96 12.20
N ALA A 84 -14.87 8.14 11.59
CA ALA A 84 -15.70 9.18 12.19
C ALA A 84 -17.14 8.71 12.43
N TYR A 85 -17.74 8.03 11.46
CA TYR A 85 -19.10 7.52 11.60
C TYR A 85 -19.23 6.40 12.63
N ALA A 86 -18.23 5.54 12.77
CA ALA A 86 -18.19 4.53 13.84
C ALA A 86 -18.13 5.18 15.22
N ILE A 87 -17.37 6.25 15.39
CA ILE A 87 -17.27 7.01 16.65
C ILE A 87 -18.59 7.75 16.93
N ILE A 88 -19.18 8.41 15.95
CA ILE A 88 -20.45 9.14 16.09
C ILE A 88 -21.61 8.19 16.45
N SER A 89 -21.66 7.01 15.81
CA SER A 89 -22.69 6.02 16.06
C SER A 89 -22.54 5.30 17.40
N GLY A 90 -21.34 5.29 17.97
CA GLY A 90 -21.00 4.46 19.13
C GLY A 90 -20.87 2.97 18.79
N GLU A 91 -20.81 2.63 17.50
CA GLU A 91 -20.61 1.29 16.99
C GLU A 91 -19.12 0.91 16.96
N GLY A 92 -18.81 -0.36 16.83
CA GLY A 92 -17.43 -0.85 16.77
C GLY A 92 -16.72 -0.61 15.44
N ALA A 93 -15.45 -1.05 15.39
CA ALA A 93 -14.62 -0.91 14.19
C ALA A 93 -15.22 -1.58 12.94
N GLU A 94 -15.95 -2.68 13.11
CA GLU A 94 -16.62 -3.38 12.01
C GLU A 94 -17.64 -2.50 11.26
N TYR A 95 -18.34 -1.62 11.99
CA TYR A 95 -19.25 -0.65 11.39
C TYR A 95 -18.48 0.38 10.55
N GLY A 96 -17.36 0.90 11.10
CA GLY A 96 -16.50 1.84 10.37
C GLY A 96 -15.95 1.25 9.07
N ILE A 97 -15.48 0.00 9.12
CA ILE A 97 -14.96 -0.72 7.96
C ILE A 97 -16.09 -0.96 6.93
N ALA A 98 -17.26 -1.40 7.41
CA ALA A 98 -18.43 -1.66 6.56
C ALA A 98 -18.88 -0.42 5.78
N LEU A 99 -18.71 0.78 6.34
CA LEU A 99 -19.01 2.05 5.68
C LEU A 99 -17.84 2.59 4.84
N ALA A 100 -16.60 2.44 5.31
CA ALA A 100 -15.43 2.97 4.63
C ALA A 100 -15.29 2.46 3.19
N VAL A 101 -15.58 1.18 2.95
CA VAL A 101 -15.43 0.54 1.64
C VAL A 101 -16.44 1.06 0.62
N PRO A 102 -17.76 1.06 0.88
CA PRO A 102 -18.72 1.65 -0.05
C PRO A 102 -18.48 3.14 -0.29
N ILE A 103 -18.11 3.89 0.76
CA ILE A 103 -17.77 5.32 0.63
C ILE A 103 -16.57 5.49 -0.31
N GLY A 104 -15.49 4.75 -0.09
CA GLY A 104 -14.31 4.80 -0.95
C GLY A 104 -14.62 4.46 -2.41
N LEU A 105 -15.51 3.48 -2.65
CA LEU A 105 -15.98 3.11 -3.99
C LEU A 105 -16.78 4.24 -4.64
N LEU A 106 -17.68 4.91 -3.90
CA LEU A 106 -18.44 6.05 -4.42
C LEU A 106 -17.51 7.22 -4.75
N LEU A 107 -16.52 7.48 -3.92
CA LEU A 107 -15.54 8.56 -4.13
C LEU A 107 -14.62 8.32 -5.33
N THR A 108 -14.51 7.07 -5.81
CA THR A 108 -13.82 6.77 -7.06
C THR A 108 -14.41 7.53 -8.25
N GLN A 109 -15.73 7.79 -8.26
CA GLN A 109 -16.37 8.56 -9.31
C GLN A 109 -15.90 10.03 -9.32
N LEU A 110 -15.66 10.61 -8.13
CA LEU A 110 -15.10 11.95 -8.02
C LEU A 110 -13.63 12.01 -8.43
N ASP A 111 -12.87 10.93 -8.21
CA ASP A 111 -11.52 10.78 -8.73
C ASP A 111 -11.49 10.84 -10.27
N ILE A 112 -12.42 10.17 -10.94
CA ILE A 112 -12.57 10.22 -12.40
C ILE A 112 -12.86 11.65 -12.87
N ILE A 113 -13.78 12.35 -12.21
CA ILE A 113 -14.09 13.76 -12.52
C ILE A 113 -12.86 14.65 -12.31
N GLY A 114 -12.11 14.43 -11.21
CA GLY A 114 -10.85 15.13 -10.93
C GLY A 114 -9.81 14.93 -12.04
N ARG A 115 -9.67 13.70 -12.55
CA ARG A 115 -8.78 13.38 -13.69
C ARG A 115 -9.22 14.10 -14.98
N MET A 116 -10.53 14.09 -15.27
CA MET A 116 -11.06 14.81 -16.43
C MET A 116 -10.79 16.33 -16.33
N ALA A 117 -10.99 16.92 -15.16
CA ALA A 117 -10.69 18.33 -14.93
C ALA A 117 -9.18 18.61 -15.07
N ASN A 118 -8.33 17.67 -14.69
CA ASN A 118 -6.89 17.82 -14.77
C ASN A 118 -6.36 17.83 -16.22
N SER A 119 -7.10 17.25 -17.17
CA SER A 119 -6.70 17.30 -18.60
C SER A 119 -6.56 18.74 -19.12
N PHE A 120 -7.33 19.69 -18.56
CA PHE A 120 -7.19 21.11 -18.90
C PHE A 120 -5.80 21.65 -18.54
N PHE A 121 -5.28 21.28 -17.38
CA PHE A 121 -3.94 21.71 -16.94
C PHE A 121 -2.83 20.99 -17.73
N GLN A 122 -3.06 19.75 -18.15
CA GLN A 122 -2.14 19.05 -19.05
C GLN A 122 -1.99 19.79 -20.39
N HIS A 123 -3.10 20.13 -21.05
CA HIS A 123 -3.05 20.89 -22.31
C HIS A 123 -2.48 22.31 -22.14
N TYR A 124 -2.62 22.90 -20.96
CA TYR A 124 -1.96 24.17 -20.67
C TYR A 124 -0.44 23.98 -20.55
N ALA A 125 0.01 22.92 -19.86
CA ALA A 125 1.42 22.59 -19.75
C ALA A 125 2.06 22.28 -21.11
N GLU A 126 1.38 21.53 -21.98
CA GLU A 126 1.83 21.23 -23.35
C GLU A 126 2.08 22.52 -24.14
N ARG A 127 1.11 23.45 -24.14
CA ARG A 127 1.26 24.75 -24.83
C ARG A 127 2.38 25.62 -24.28
N CYS A 128 2.66 25.54 -22.98
CA CYS A 128 3.80 26.24 -22.36
C CYS A 128 5.12 25.56 -22.76
N ALA A 129 5.15 24.24 -22.81
CA ALA A 129 6.33 23.49 -23.24
C ALA A 129 6.70 23.76 -24.70
N GLU A 130 5.73 23.84 -25.62
CA GLU A 130 5.94 24.22 -27.02
C GLU A 130 6.57 25.62 -27.18
N LYS A 131 6.32 26.52 -26.21
CA LYS A 131 6.87 27.89 -26.16
C LYS A 131 8.18 27.98 -25.36
N ASN A 132 8.71 26.87 -24.87
CA ASN A 132 9.82 26.82 -23.94
C ASN A 132 9.60 27.65 -22.64
N ASP A 133 8.36 27.81 -22.21
CA ASP A 133 7.97 28.52 -20.97
C ASP A 133 7.98 27.52 -19.80
N ILE A 134 9.14 27.40 -19.14
CA ILE A 134 9.34 26.51 -18.00
C ILE A 134 8.45 26.93 -16.82
N ASN A 135 8.29 28.25 -16.58
CA ASN A 135 7.48 28.75 -15.49
C ASN A 135 5.99 28.43 -15.68
N GLY A 136 5.50 28.49 -16.91
CA GLY A 136 4.14 28.08 -17.27
C GLY A 136 3.89 26.59 -17.04
N VAL A 137 4.86 25.73 -17.35
CA VAL A 137 4.78 24.28 -17.10
C VAL A 137 4.74 24.02 -15.58
N GLU A 138 5.60 24.69 -14.81
CA GLU A 138 5.62 24.55 -13.35
C GLU A 138 4.30 25.01 -12.71
N LEU A 139 3.75 26.14 -13.20
CA LEU A 139 2.45 26.63 -12.75
C LEU A 139 1.31 25.64 -13.07
N ALA A 140 1.31 25.08 -14.29
CA ALA A 140 0.32 24.09 -14.70
C ALA A 140 0.35 22.86 -13.79
N ASN A 141 1.54 22.37 -13.44
CA ASN A 141 1.70 21.24 -12.53
C ASN A 141 1.16 21.56 -11.12
N LYS A 142 1.46 22.73 -10.57
CA LYS A 142 0.92 23.16 -9.26
C LYS A 142 -0.61 23.31 -9.30
N LEU A 143 -1.17 23.89 -10.34
CA LEU A 143 -2.61 24.05 -10.49
C LEU A 143 -3.32 22.69 -10.72
N GLY A 144 -2.68 21.75 -11.38
CA GLY A 144 -3.18 20.39 -11.56
C GLY A 144 -3.39 19.60 -10.26
N MET A 145 -2.77 20.01 -9.14
CA MET A 145 -3.01 19.40 -7.83
C MET A 145 -4.41 19.77 -7.27
N ILE A 146 -4.96 20.92 -7.67
CA ILE A 146 -6.21 21.44 -7.12
C ILE A 146 -7.41 20.51 -7.37
N PRO A 147 -7.68 20.02 -8.58
CA PRO A 147 -8.78 19.09 -8.81
C PRO A 147 -8.67 17.81 -7.97
N TRP A 148 -7.45 17.29 -7.77
CA TRP A 148 -7.20 16.13 -6.94
C TRP A 148 -7.51 16.38 -5.46
N ILE A 149 -7.11 17.52 -4.94
CA ILE A 149 -7.39 17.92 -3.56
C ILE A 149 -8.90 18.12 -3.38
N LEU A 150 -9.55 18.85 -4.27
CA LEU A 150 -10.97 19.17 -4.15
C LEU A 150 -11.86 17.91 -4.26
N SER A 151 -11.51 16.96 -5.12
CA SER A 151 -12.26 15.70 -5.27
C SER A 151 -12.35 14.87 -3.99
N ARG A 152 -11.45 15.08 -3.04
CA ARG A 152 -11.41 14.37 -1.75
C ARG A 152 -11.81 15.24 -0.57
N VAL A 153 -11.34 16.49 -0.53
CA VAL A 153 -11.61 17.40 0.59
C VAL A 153 -13.09 17.78 0.66
N ILE A 154 -13.72 18.05 -0.49
CA ILE A 154 -15.14 18.44 -0.52
C ILE A 154 -16.03 17.34 0.07
N PRO A 155 -15.98 16.08 -0.39
CA PRO A 155 -16.83 15.04 0.17
C PRO A 155 -16.50 14.72 1.64
N VAL A 156 -15.24 14.79 2.05
CA VAL A 156 -14.86 14.61 3.47
C VAL A 156 -15.45 15.74 4.31
N PHE A 157 -15.32 16.99 3.89
CA PHE A 157 -15.90 18.14 4.59
C PHE A 157 -17.42 18.00 4.74
N VAL A 158 -18.12 17.77 3.62
CA VAL A 158 -19.59 17.63 3.60
C VAL A 158 -20.03 16.42 4.41
N GLY A 159 -19.37 15.28 4.23
CA GLY A 159 -19.70 14.05 4.95
C GLY A 159 -19.50 14.15 6.46
N LEU A 160 -18.45 14.84 6.91
CA LEU A 160 -18.22 15.08 8.35
C LEU A 160 -19.15 16.15 8.91
N LEU A 161 -19.44 17.20 8.14
CA LEU A 161 -20.34 18.27 8.58
C LEU A 161 -21.76 17.75 8.84
N PHE A 162 -22.24 16.84 7.99
CA PHE A 162 -23.53 16.20 8.14
C PHE A 162 -23.44 14.79 8.75
N GLY A 163 -22.32 14.47 9.41
CA GLY A 163 -22.02 13.12 9.90
C GLY A 163 -23.13 12.48 10.72
N GLN A 164 -23.72 13.21 11.66
CA GLN A 164 -24.82 12.72 12.49
C GLN A 164 -26.08 12.41 11.64
N ALA A 165 -26.43 13.30 10.70
CA ALA A 165 -27.59 13.08 9.81
C ALA A 165 -27.35 11.90 8.87
N VAL A 166 -26.11 11.74 8.37
CA VAL A 166 -25.72 10.60 7.52
C VAL A 166 -25.83 9.30 8.32
N VAL A 167 -25.26 9.22 9.51
CA VAL A 167 -25.34 8.03 10.37
C VAL A 167 -26.79 7.67 10.72
N ASN A 168 -27.60 8.66 11.09
CA ASN A 168 -29.03 8.44 11.38
C ASN A 168 -29.77 7.91 10.15
N SER A 169 -29.50 8.48 8.96
CA SER A 169 -30.09 8.02 7.71
C SER A 169 -29.66 6.57 7.38
N ILE A 170 -28.36 6.27 7.50
CA ILE A 170 -27.85 4.92 7.30
C ILE A 170 -28.56 3.94 8.22
N ASN A 171 -28.65 4.23 9.53
CA ASN A 171 -29.24 3.34 10.52
C ASN A 171 -30.79 3.18 10.34
N SER A 172 -31.45 4.17 9.74
CA SER A 172 -32.90 4.10 9.48
C SER A 172 -33.26 3.43 8.15
N PHE A 173 -32.46 3.61 7.10
CA PHE A 173 -32.74 3.07 5.76
C PHE A 173 -32.11 1.70 5.52
N ILE A 174 -30.98 1.39 6.15
CA ILE A 174 -30.27 0.13 5.92
C ILE A 174 -30.83 -0.95 6.87
N PRO A 175 -31.42 -2.03 6.33
CA PRO A 175 -31.87 -3.14 7.14
C PRO A 175 -30.72 -3.81 7.88
N VAL A 176 -31.01 -4.35 9.06
CA VAL A 176 -29.99 -5.01 9.92
C VAL A 176 -29.25 -6.14 9.19
N TRP A 177 -29.97 -6.93 8.39
CA TRP A 177 -29.37 -8.04 7.62
C TRP A 177 -28.35 -7.54 6.60
N PHE A 178 -28.60 -6.38 5.97
CA PHE A 178 -27.69 -5.80 4.99
C PHE A 178 -26.44 -5.23 5.68
N MET A 179 -26.61 -4.53 6.79
CA MET A 179 -25.47 -4.04 7.59
C MET A 179 -24.62 -5.20 8.13
N SER A 180 -25.26 -6.30 8.56
CA SER A 180 -24.53 -7.51 8.96
C SER A 180 -23.74 -8.13 7.81
N GLY A 181 -24.31 -8.12 6.60
CA GLY A 181 -23.62 -8.53 5.38
C GLY A 181 -22.41 -7.66 5.05
N LEU A 182 -22.52 -6.34 5.18
CA LEU A 182 -21.40 -5.40 4.98
C LEU A 182 -20.29 -5.62 6.02
N LYS A 183 -20.66 -5.81 7.30
CA LYS A 183 -19.70 -6.13 8.38
C LYS A 183 -18.96 -7.45 8.08
N ALA A 184 -19.67 -8.49 7.65
CA ALA A 184 -19.08 -9.77 7.26
C ALA A 184 -18.18 -9.64 6.02
N ALA A 185 -18.60 -8.88 5.00
CA ALA A 185 -17.77 -8.58 3.84
C ALA A 185 -16.49 -7.83 4.24
N GLY A 186 -16.59 -6.81 5.10
CA GLY A 186 -15.46 -6.08 5.64
C GLY A 186 -14.43 -6.98 6.35
N ALA A 187 -14.89 -7.98 7.11
CA ALA A 187 -14.03 -8.94 7.79
C ALA A 187 -13.24 -9.86 6.82
N ILE A 188 -13.78 -10.13 5.63
CA ILE A 188 -13.15 -11.01 4.62
C ILE A 188 -12.14 -10.24 3.74
N LEU A 189 -12.36 -8.96 3.51
CA LEU A 189 -11.57 -8.15 2.58
C LEU A 189 -10.05 -8.12 2.88
N PRO A 190 -9.57 -8.11 4.14
CA PRO A 190 -8.14 -8.22 4.43
C PRO A 190 -7.51 -9.51 3.87
N ALA A 191 -8.24 -10.63 3.94
CA ALA A 191 -7.78 -11.90 3.37
C ALA A 191 -7.68 -11.81 1.84
N LEU A 192 -8.62 -11.12 1.18
CA LEU A 192 -8.56 -10.84 -0.26
C LEU A 192 -7.34 -9.99 -0.62
N GLY A 193 -7.05 -8.91 0.14
CA GLY A 193 -5.88 -8.05 -0.06
C GLY A 193 -4.57 -8.84 0.03
N MET A 194 -4.45 -9.68 1.06
CA MET A 194 -3.29 -10.58 1.20
C MET A 194 -3.19 -11.60 0.06
N ALA A 195 -4.31 -12.16 -0.40
CA ALA A 195 -4.34 -13.10 -1.53
C ALA A 195 -3.89 -12.43 -2.83
N ILE A 196 -4.28 -11.18 -3.07
CA ILE A 196 -3.82 -10.39 -4.23
C ILE A 196 -2.32 -10.14 -4.12
N LEU A 197 -1.81 -9.72 -2.96
CA LEU A 197 -0.38 -9.53 -2.72
C LEU A 197 0.42 -10.81 -3.01
N MET A 198 -0.05 -11.96 -2.51
CA MET A 198 0.60 -13.26 -2.76
C MET A 198 0.67 -13.59 -4.26
N ARG A 199 -0.27 -13.13 -5.07
CA ARG A 199 -0.27 -13.37 -6.51
C ARG A 199 0.89 -12.66 -7.22
N TYR A 200 1.39 -11.53 -6.68
CA TYR A 200 2.55 -10.81 -7.20
C TYR A 200 3.89 -11.35 -6.69
N LEU A 201 3.87 -12.15 -5.62
CA LEU A 201 5.08 -12.77 -5.08
C LEU A 201 5.42 -14.06 -5.84
N PRO A 202 6.69 -14.40 -6.03
CA PRO A 202 7.12 -15.66 -6.67
C PRO A 202 6.93 -16.87 -5.74
N LEU A 203 5.68 -17.16 -5.39
CA LEU A 203 5.30 -18.22 -4.43
C LEU A 203 5.84 -19.60 -4.82
N LYS A 204 5.97 -19.90 -6.14
CA LYS A 204 6.54 -21.17 -6.59
C LYS A 204 7.96 -21.40 -6.08
N LYS A 205 8.74 -20.32 -5.89
CA LYS A 205 10.11 -20.38 -5.36
C LYS A 205 10.12 -20.41 -3.82
N TYR A 206 9.18 -19.68 -3.18
CA TYR A 206 9.20 -19.44 -1.74
C TYR A 206 8.05 -20.12 -0.99
N TRP A 207 7.39 -21.12 -1.59
CA TRP A 207 6.28 -21.86 -0.97
C TRP A 207 6.62 -22.49 0.41
N PRO A 208 7.88 -22.96 0.69
CA PRO A 208 8.18 -23.51 2.02
C PRO A 208 8.02 -22.48 3.13
N PHE A 209 8.41 -21.22 2.89
CA PHE A 209 8.26 -20.14 3.87
C PHE A 209 6.78 -19.81 4.11
N PHE A 210 5.96 -19.87 3.06
CA PHE A 210 4.51 -19.70 3.20
C PHE A 210 3.90 -20.79 4.07
N VAL A 211 4.26 -22.05 3.84
CA VAL A 211 3.75 -23.18 4.64
C VAL A 211 4.18 -23.05 6.10
N ILE A 212 5.43 -22.69 6.36
CA ILE A 212 5.92 -22.46 7.73
C ILE A 212 5.09 -21.37 8.42
N GLY A 213 4.90 -20.21 7.78
CA GLY A 213 4.08 -19.12 8.32
C GLY A 213 2.63 -19.56 8.59
N PHE A 214 2.04 -20.32 7.66
CA PHE A 214 0.70 -20.88 7.82
C PHE A 214 0.60 -21.80 9.03
N VAL A 215 1.55 -22.72 9.21
CA VAL A 215 1.58 -23.64 10.35
C VAL A 215 1.69 -22.88 11.67
N PHE A 216 2.58 -21.87 11.76
CA PHE A 216 2.69 -21.04 12.95
C PHE A 216 1.37 -20.33 13.29
N MET A 217 0.69 -19.76 12.30
CA MET A 217 -0.59 -19.08 12.53
C MET A 217 -1.74 -20.04 12.83
N ALA A 218 -1.79 -21.23 12.17
CA ALA A 218 -2.87 -22.16 12.35
C ALA A 218 -2.81 -22.89 13.71
N TYR A 219 -1.63 -23.28 14.16
CA TYR A 219 -1.47 -24.11 15.36
C TYR A 219 -0.99 -23.35 16.59
N PHE A 220 -0.26 -22.26 16.41
CA PHE A 220 0.37 -21.52 17.51
C PHE A 220 -0.16 -20.09 17.68
N SER A 221 -1.28 -19.72 17.05
CA SER A 221 -1.85 -18.37 17.11
C SER A 221 -2.18 -17.89 18.53
N LYS A 222 -2.41 -18.79 19.49
CA LYS A 222 -2.64 -18.45 20.89
C LYS A 222 -1.33 -18.12 21.65
N THR A 223 -0.20 -18.63 21.20
CA THR A 223 1.11 -18.48 21.85
C THR A 223 1.97 -17.41 21.17
N PHE A 224 1.90 -17.34 19.86
CA PHE A 224 2.65 -16.35 19.06
C PHE A 224 1.72 -15.28 18.52
N SER A 225 2.08 -14.02 18.78
CA SER A 225 1.42 -12.90 18.11
C SER A 225 1.84 -12.82 16.64
N ILE A 226 1.05 -12.14 15.82
CA ILE A 226 1.38 -11.87 14.40
C ILE A 226 2.77 -11.23 14.28
N LEU A 227 3.13 -10.34 15.21
CA LEU A 227 4.45 -9.71 15.26
C LEU A 227 5.57 -10.75 15.47
N GLY A 228 5.37 -11.72 16.36
CA GLY A 228 6.34 -12.81 16.59
C GLY A 228 6.58 -13.64 15.35
N VAL A 229 5.52 -14.01 14.61
CA VAL A 229 5.64 -14.76 13.36
C VAL A 229 6.34 -13.91 12.28
N ALA A 230 6.05 -12.61 12.22
CA ALA A 230 6.72 -11.69 11.29
C ALA A 230 8.24 -11.57 11.57
N LEU A 231 8.64 -11.50 12.83
CA LEU A 231 10.06 -11.46 13.22
C LEU A 231 10.78 -12.78 12.89
N ILE A 232 10.14 -13.93 13.09
CA ILE A 232 10.67 -15.23 12.67
C ILE A 232 10.85 -15.26 11.14
N GLY A 233 9.85 -14.78 10.39
CA GLY A 233 9.92 -14.68 8.94
C GLY A 233 11.07 -13.79 8.47
N LEU A 234 11.29 -12.66 9.13
CA LEU A 234 12.41 -11.75 8.85
C LEU A 234 13.77 -12.43 9.12
N ALA A 235 13.90 -13.12 10.24
CA ALA A 235 15.11 -13.86 10.57
C ALA A 235 15.41 -14.98 9.54
N MET A 236 14.37 -15.72 9.12
CA MET A 236 14.49 -16.76 8.08
C MET A 236 14.90 -16.16 6.73
N ALA A 237 14.36 -15.01 6.36
CA ALA A 237 14.75 -14.29 5.15
C ALA A 237 16.23 -13.87 5.21
N GLY A 238 16.69 -13.35 6.35
CA GLY A 238 18.09 -13.03 6.58
C GLY A 238 19.01 -14.23 6.44
N LEU A 239 18.65 -15.36 7.04
CA LEU A 239 19.40 -16.62 6.90
C LEU A 239 19.45 -17.08 5.44
N TYR A 240 18.32 -17.06 4.74
CA TYR A 240 18.26 -17.44 3.32
C TYR A 240 19.19 -16.61 2.45
N LEU A 241 19.23 -15.29 2.66
CA LEU A 241 20.13 -14.39 1.92
C LEU A 241 21.60 -14.68 2.24
N THR A 242 21.93 -14.89 3.52
CA THR A 242 23.34 -15.16 3.95
C THR A 242 23.81 -16.50 3.39
N PHE A 243 23.00 -17.53 3.44
CA PHE A 243 23.38 -18.85 2.86
C PHE A 243 23.45 -18.80 1.34
N GLY A 244 22.54 -18.07 0.67
CA GLY A 244 22.56 -17.89 -0.78
C GLY A 244 23.86 -17.21 -1.26
N GLN A 245 24.26 -16.12 -0.62
CA GLN A 245 25.50 -15.41 -0.93
C GLN A 245 26.76 -16.27 -0.73
N ASN A 246 26.79 -17.09 0.33
CA ASN A 246 27.90 -17.99 0.59
C ASN A 246 28.03 -19.10 -0.47
N LEU A 247 26.90 -19.62 -0.98
CA LEU A 247 26.90 -20.61 -2.05
C LEU A 247 27.36 -20.04 -3.38
N GLU A 248 26.93 -18.83 -3.73
CA GLU A 248 27.38 -18.12 -4.95
C GLU A 248 28.88 -17.77 -4.87
N ALA A 249 29.37 -17.33 -3.72
CA ALA A 249 30.78 -17.07 -3.51
C ALA A 249 31.64 -18.34 -3.60
N SER A 250 31.12 -19.46 -3.14
CA SER A 250 31.82 -20.75 -3.22
C SER A 250 31.87 -21.27 -4.67
N SER A 251 30.80 -21.19 -5.44
CA SER A 251 30.76 -21.58 -6.85
C SER A 251 31.70 -20.74 -7.72
N HIS A 252 31.73 -19.43 -7.48
CA HIS A 252 32.64 -18.53 -8.22
C HIS A 252 34.13 -18.79 -7.91
N ASN A 253 34.43 -19.22 -6.67
CA ASN A 253 35.77 -19.62 -6.29
C ASN A 253 36.18 -20.98 -6.89
N GLU A 254 35.27 -21.91 -7.07
CA GLU A 254 35.52 -23.18 -7.76
C GLU A 254 35.75 -22.98 -9.25
N GLU A 255 34.91 -22.22 -9.94
CA GLU A 255 35.11 -21.86 -11.35
C GLU A 255 36.45 -21.16 -11.61
N ARG A 256 36.85 -20.28 -10.67
CA ARG A 256 38.15 -19.60 -10.76
C ARG A 256 39.32 -20.56 -10.55
N LYS A 257 39.20 -21.53 -9.67
CA LYS A 257 40.22 -22.59 -9.47
C LYS A 257 40.35 -23.47 -10.69
N ASP A 258 39.22 -23.87 -11.29
CA ASP A 258 39.21 -24.71 -12.48
C ASP A 258 39.81 -23.97 -13.69
N SER A 259 39.52 -22.70 -13.86
CA SER A 259 40.09 -21.86 -14.93
C SER A 259 41.60 -21.68 -14.76
N VAL A 260 42.09 -21.46 -13.55
CA VAL A 260 43.53 -21.36 -13.27
C VAL A 260 44.22 -22.71 -13.47
N ASN A 261 43.62 -23.81 -13.06
CA ASN A 261 44.17 -25.15 -13.22
C ASN A 261 44.30 -25.53 -14.71
N ASN A 262 43.26 -25.20 -15.51
CA ASN A 262 43.30 -25.41 -16.96
C ASN A 262 44.33 -24.52 -17.68
N GLN A 263 44.61 -23.32 -17.20
CA GLN A 263 45.71 -22.48 -17.73
C GLN A 263 47.08 -23.09 -17.42
N ILE A 264 47.31 -23.59 -16.22
CA ILE A 264 48.55 -24.24 -15.84
C ILE A 264 48.79 -25.52 -16.67
N VAL A 265 47.77 -26.32 -16.91
CA VAL A 265 47.86 -27.53 -17.72
C VAL A 265 48.21 -27.19 -19.18
N ASN A 266 47.55 -26.20 -19.78
CA ASN A 266 47.81 -25.77 -21.14
C ASN A 266 49.24 -25.17 -21.27
N GLU A 267 49.69 -24.41 -20.29
CA GLU A 267 51.04 -23.82 -20.28
C GLU A 267 52.14 -24.90 -20.12
N SER A 268 51.85 -25.96 -19.35
CA SER A 268 52.76 -27.11 -19.23
C SER A 268 52.82 -27.93 -20.53
N ASP A 269 51.68 -28.13 -21.20
CA ASP A 269 51.64 -28.87 -22.47
C ASP A 269 52.32 -28.13 -23.62
N GLU A 270 52.26 -26.80 -23.65
CA GLU A 270 53.04 -25.96 -24.59
C GLU A 270 54.54 -26.04 -24.30
N LEU A 271 54.99 -26.03 -23.03
CA LEU A 271 56.39 -26.16 -22.66
C LEU A 271 57.00 -27.53 -23.06
N TYR A 272 56.23 -28.59 -22.90
CA TYR A 272 56.69 -29.94 -23.35
C TYR A 272 56.66 -30.09 -24.85
N ALA A 273 55.79 -29.42 -25.59
CA ALA A 273 55.75 -29.44 -27.05
C ALA A 273 56.99 -28.74 -27.65
N ASP A 274 57.42 -27.65 -27.02
CA ASP A 274 58.64 -26.93 -27.46
C ASP A 274 59.94 -27.71 -27.18
N GLU A 275 60.04 -28.48 -26.09
CA GLU A 275 61.18 -29.34 -25.78
C GLU A 275 61.29 -30.56 -26.79
N GLU A 276 60.17 -31.09 -27.28
CA GLU A 276 60.25 -32.17 -28.29
C GLU A 276 60.69 -31.70 -29.69
N VAL A 277 60.57 -30.41 -30.01
CA VAL A 277 61.04 -29.86 -31.27
C VAL A 277 62.56 -29.62 -31.26
N GLU A 278 63.17 -29.33 -30.14
CA GLU A 278 64.62 -29.06 -30.00
C GLU A 278 65.47 -30.35 -30.05
N PHE A 279 64.91 -31.55 -29.90
CA PHE A 279 65.63 -32.84 -29.92
C PHE A 279 65.65 -33.52 -31.31
N ASN A 280 65.03 -32.99 -32.34
CA ASN A 280 64.94 -33.58 -33.67
C ASN A 280 65.68 -32.80 -34.80
N ASP A 281 66.54 -31.84 -34.47
CA ASP A 281 67.49 -31.17 -35.34
C ASP A 281 68.94 -31.62 -34.96
#